data_3af03aabccb0d68d2980143c8a880436
#
_entry.id   3af03aabccb0d68d2980143c8a880436
#
_cell.length_a   1.000
_cell.length_b   1.000
_cell.length_c   1.000
_cell.angle_alpha   90.00
_cell.angle_beta   90.00
_cell.angle_gamma   90.00
#
_symmetry.space_group_name_H-M   'P 1'
#
loop_
_entity.id
_entity.type
_entity.pdbx_description
1 polymer ?
#
loop_
_entity_poly.entity_id
_entity_poly.type
_entity_poly.pdbx_seq_one_letter_code
_entity_poly.pdbx_strand_id
1 'polypeptide(L)'
;MVTPPPAMLNQENSTKIVVRQFRQEDILQVIQLFKEGMLNYPKNKQDPRLHEYIESSLKTDLSDIEGTYITPGGNFWVATPRDEPTLVVGMVGLEAKPNNEGELRRMSVKCTHRRYGIGRLLISTLEGWAAERRLHKIWLTTGGVMDKARAFYTSTGYTETEVIVIREEPHFEVIKIEKVLAFA
;
A
#
# COMPACT_ATOMS: atom_id res chain seq x y z
N MET A 1 -0.13 23.61 -31.36
CA MET A 1 -0.18 22.29 -30.68
C MET A 1 -0.89 22.49 -29.34
N VAL A 2 -2.09 21.94 -29.23
CA VAL A 2 -2.88 22.03 -27.99
C VAL A 2 -2.43 20.89 -27.07
N THR A 3 -1.86 21.21 -25.93
CA THR A 3 -1.52 20.22 -24.88
C THR A 3 -2.81 19.64 -24.34
N PRO A 4 -2.98 18.30 -24.30
CA PRO A 4 -4.19 17.69 -23.74
C PRO A 4 -4.30 18.02 -22.24
N PRO A 5 -5.53 18.11 -21.70
CA PRO A 5 -5.76 18.42 -20.28
C PRO A 5 -5.19 17.31 -19.38
N PRO A 6 -4.75 17.64 -18.15
CA PRO A 6 -4.04 16.72 -17.25
C PRO A 6 -4.80 15.41 -16.90
N ALA A 7 -6.13 15.39 -17.06
CA ALA A 7 -6.94 14.19 -16.84
C ALA A 7 -6.76 13.12 -17.94
N MET A 8 -6.51 13.53 -19.20
CA MET A 8 -6.28 12.59 -20.30
C MET A 8 -4.89 11.93 -20.22
N LEU A 9 -3.87 12.68 -19.77
CA LEU A 9 -2.52 12.13 -19.54
C LEU A 9 -2.51 11.04 -18.47
N ASN A 10 -3.37 11.15 -17.46
CA ASN A 10 -3.48 10.15 -16.40
C ASN A 10 -4.14 8.84 -16.87
N GLN A 11 -5.08 8.89 -17.80
CA GLN A 11 -5.74 7.69 -18.34
C GLN A 11 -4.83 6.89 -19.29
N GLU A 12 -4.09 7.55 -20.16
CA GLU A 12 -3.16 6.87 -21.10
C GLU A 12 -2.02 6.16 -20.35
N ASN A 13 -1.52 6.73 -19.25
CA ASN A 13 -0.47 6.10 -18.45
C ASN A 13 -0.99 4.96 -17.56
N SER A 14 -2.24 5.02 -17.11
CA SER A 14 -2.90 3.96 -16.34
C SER A 14 -3.10 2.69 -17.19
N THR A 15 -3.35 2.81 -18.50
CA THR A 15 -3.49 1.66 -19.41
C THR A 15 -2.18 0.89 -19.65
N LYS A 16 -1.05 1.48 -19.30
CA LYS A 16 0.27 0.88 -19.44
C LYS A 16 0.73 0.10 -18.20
N ILE A 17 -0.02 0.16 -17.09
CA ILE A 17 0.30 -0.55 -15.85
C ILE A 17 -0.58 -1.78 -15.71
N VAL A 18 0.03 -2.89 -15.33
CA VAL A 18 -0.64 -4.15 -14.97
C VAL A 18 -0.45 -4.38 -13.48
N VAL A 19 -1.54 -4.70 -12.77
CA VAL A 19 -1.49 -5.18 -11.40
C VAL A 19 -1.69 -6.69 -11.43
N ARG A 20 -0.77 -7.41 -10.81
CA ARG A 20 -0.80 -8.87 -10.70
C ARG A 20 -0.43 -9.33 -9.30
N GLN A 21 -0.76 -10.56 -8.97
CA GLN A 21 -0.30 -11.17 -7.73
C GLN A 21 1.23 -11.22 -7.67
N PHE A 22 1.76 -11.05 -6.48
CA PHE A 22 3.18 -11.23 -6.16
C PHE A 22 3.69 -12.60 -6.60
N ARG A 23 4.94 -12.65 -7.00
CA ARG A 23 5.70 -13.86 -7.28
C ARG A 23 7.03 -13.82 -6.53
N GLN A 24 7.59 -14.96 -6.23
CA GLN A 24 8.84 -15.03 -5.45
C GLN A 24 9.99 -14.26 -6.10
N GLU A 25 10.02 -14.19 -7.43
CA GLU A 25 11.02 -13.38 -8.17
C GLU A 25 10.94 -11.88 -7.93
N ASP A 26 9.81 -11.36 -7.44
CA ASP A 26 9.61 -9.94 -7.15
C ASP A 26 10.23 -9.50 -5.81
N ILE A 27 10.61 -10.44 -4.94
CA ILE A 27 10.92 -10.19 -3.52
C ILE A 27 11.97 -9.10 -3.32
N LEU A 28 13.04 -9.10 -4.09
CA LEU A 28 14.12 -8.12 -3.95
C LEU A 28 13.64 -6.70 -4.27
N GLN A 29 12.80 -6.56 -5.30
CA GLN A 29 12.24 -5.27 -5.69
C GLN A 29 11.15 -4.80 -4.71
N VAL A 30 10.35 -5.71 -4.16
CA VAL A 30 9.37 -5.42 -3.10
C VAL A 30 10.08 -4.89 -1.86
N ILE A 31 11.14 -5.55 -1.41
CA ILE A 31 11.97 -5.10 -0.28
C ILE A 31 12.58 -3.72 -0.55
N GLN A 32 13.15 -3.52 -1.73
CA GLN A 32 13.74 -2.24 -2.11
C GLN A 32 12.69 -1.13 -2.11
N LEU A 33 11.52 -1.38 -2.71
CA LEU A 33 10.42 -0.43 -2.79
C LEU A 33 9.87 -0.08 -1.40
N PHE A 34 9.80 -1.06 -0.48
CA PHE A 34 9.44 -0.82 0.91
C PHE A 34 10.43 0.12 1.60
N LYS A 35 11.73 -0.17 1.52
CA LYS A 35 12.78 0.66 2.11
C LYS A 35 12.74 2.09 1.57
N GLU A 36 12.65 2.25 0.25
CA GLU A 36 12.54 3.56 -0.40
C GLU A 36 11.28 4.31 0.07
N GLY A 37 10.16 3.63 0.18
CA GLY A 37 8.90 4.21 0.67
C GLY A 37 9.04 4.77 2.07
N MET A 38 9.68 4.03 2.96
CA MET A 38 9.89 4.43 4.36
C MET A 38 10.91 5.57 4.50
N LEU A 39 12.01 5.53 3.76
CA LEU A 39 13.08 6.53 3.83
C LEU A 39 12.74 7.85 3.12
N ASN A 40 11.76 7.87 2.24
CA ASN A 40 11.35 9.08 1.51
C ASN A 40 10.55 10.09 2.36
N TYR A 41 10.22 9.77 3.61
CA TYR A 41 9.63 10.74 4.54
C TYR A 41 10.74 11.52 5.26
N PRO A 42 10.87 12.84 5.02
CA PRO A 42 12.00 13.63 5.53
C PRO A 42 12.13 13.59 7.07
N LYS A 43 11.00 13.54 7.78
CA LYS A 43 10.95 13.45 9.26
C LYS A 43 11.43 12.08 9.79
N ASN A 44 11.48 11.06 8.94
CA ASN A 44 11.82 9.70 9.34
C ASN A 44 13.32 9.37 9.20
N LYS A 45 14.07 10.10 8.38
CA LYS A 45 15.45 9.74 8.02
C LYS A 45 16.42 9.68 9.21
N GLN A 46 16.11 10.38 10.30
CA GLN A 46 16.96 10.45 11.50
C GLN A 46 16.36 9.70 12.70
N ASP A 47 15.21 9.03 12.53
CA ASP A 47 14.58 8.27 13.61
C ASP A 47 15.19 6.85 13.68
N PRO A 48 15.94 6.49 14.75
CA PRO A 48 16.51 5.15 14.90
C PRO A 48 15.48 4.04 14.82
N ARG A 49 14.24 4.32 15.26
CA ARG A 49 13.12 3.37 15.27
C ARG A 49 12.65 3.00 13.87
N LEU A 50 12.86 3.88 12.88
CA LEU A 50 12.57 3.55 11.49
C LEU A 50 13.44 2.39 11.01
N HIS A 51 14.70 2.38 11.37
CA HIS A 51 15.62 1.29 11.04
C HIS A 51 15.19 0.00 11.71
N GLU A 52 14.84 0.04 13.01
CA GLU A 52 14.30 -1.13 13.74
C GLU A 52 13.01 -1.65 13.10
N TYR A 53 12.09 -0.76 12.71
CA TYR A 53 10.86 -1.12 12.01
C TYR A 53 11.12 -1.76 10.65
N ILE A 54 12.07 -1.21 9.87
CA ILE A 54 12.47 -1.79 8.60
C ILE A 54 13.07 -3.18 8.80
N GLU A 55 14.01 -3.33 9.74
CA GLU A 55 14.64 -4.63 10.03
C GLU A 55 13.63 -5.65 10.54
N SER A 56 12.73 -5.26 11.44
CA SER A 56 11.67 -6.13 11.92
C SER A 56 10.76 -6.59 10.79
N SER A 57 10.36 -5.66 9.90
CA SER A 57 9.53 -5.98 8.74
C SER A 57 10.20 -6.99 7.79
N LEU A 58 11.51 -6.85 7.59
CA LEU A 58 12.30 -7.78 6.76
C LEU A 58 12.46 -9.18 7.37
N LYS A 59 12.32 -9.29 8.68
CA LYS A 59 12.39 -10.57 9.42
C LYS A 59 11.03 -11.21 9.67
N THR A 60 9.96 -10.48 9.42
CA THR A 60 8.57 -10.92 9.62
C THR A 60 7.85 -11.12 8.29
N ASP A 61 6.89 -10.26 7.98
CA ASP A 61 5.99 -10.43 6.84
C ASP A 61 6.66 -10.29 5.46
N LEU A 62 7.76 -9.52 5.36
CA LEU A 62 8.51 -9.41 4.10
C LEU A 62 9.54 -10.53 3.90
N SER A 63 9.79 -11.37 4.92
CA SER A 63 10.59 -12.59 4.75
C SER A 63 9.80 -13.74 4.13
N ASP A 64 8.46 -13.73 4.31
CA ASP A 64 7.55 -14.75 3.79
C ASP A 64 6.19 -14.11 3.42
N ILE A 65 6.15 -13.50 2.25
CA ILE A 65 4.94 -12.85 1.73
C ILE A 65 3.84 -13.89 1.45
N GLU A 66 4.20 -15.04 0.93
CA GLU A 66 3.24 -16.10 0.63
C GLU A 66 2.59 -16.65 1.90
N GLY A 67 3.40 -16.99 2.91
CA GLY A 67 2.90 -17.50 4.18
C GLY A 67 2.16 -16.47 5.01
N THR A 68 2.53 -15.18 4.90
CA THR A 68 1.88 -14.13 5.69
C THR A 68 0.59 -13.61 5.06
N TYR A 69 0.55 -13.44 3.75
CA TYR A 69 -0.58 -12.79 3.08
C TYR A 69 -1.45 -13.76 2.30
N ILE A 70 -0.86 -14.63 1.47
CA ILE A 70 -1.60 -15.42 0.47
C ILE A 70 -2.19 -16.68 1.11
N THR A 71 -1.37 -17.47 1.77
CA THR A 71 -1.79 -18.74 2.39
C THR A 71 -2.90 -18.58 3.43
N PRO A 72 -2.90 -17.54 4.31
CA PRO A 72 -3.99 -17.32 5.26
C PRO A 72 -5.29 -16.80 4.65
N GLY A 73 -5.36 -16.58 3.34
CA GLY A 73 -6.56 -16.13 2.65
C GLY A 73 -6.64 -14.64 2.36
N GLY A 74 -5.54 -13.91 2.52
CA GLY A 74 -5.35 -12.57 2.00
C GLY A 74 -4.71 -12.60 0.61
N ASN A 75 -3.98 -11.54 0.23
CA ASN A 75 -3.23 -11.50 -1.03
C ASN A 75 -2.15 -10.40 -1.01
N PHE A 76 -1.25 -10.46 -1.97
CA PHE A 76 -0.23 -9.43 -2.19
C PHE A 76 -0.09 -9.15 -3.69
N TRP A 77 -0.13 -7.86 -4.07
CA TRP A 77 -0.07 -7.44 -5.47
C TRP A 77 1.13 -6.56 -5.72
N VAL A 78 1.63 -6.66 -6.96
CA VAL A 78 2.61 -5.76 -7.53
C VAL A 78 2.06 -5.09 -8.78
N ALA A 79 2.45 -3.84 -9.00
CA ALA A 79 2.18 -3.10 -10.23
C ALA A 79 3.45 -3.07 -11.08
N THR A 80 3.32 -3.41 -12.37
CA THR A 80 4.42 -3.44 -13.34
C THR A 80 4.02 -2.71 -14.62
N PRO A 81 4.94 -2.03 -15.31
CA PRO A 81 4.67 -1.56 -16.68
C PRO A 81 4.40 -2.75 -17.62
N ARG A 82 3.47 -2.57 -18.55
CA ARG A 82 3.11 -3.62 -19.51
C ARG A 82 4.27 -4.00 -20.44
N ASP A 83 5.08 -3.03 -20.79
CA ASP A 83 6.27 -3.16 -21.65
C ASP A 83 7.52 -3.60 -20.88
N GLU A 84 7.48 -3.56 -19.54
CA GLU A 84 8.55 -4.02 -18.66
C GLU A 84 7.98 -4.83 -17.47
N PRO A 85 7.40 -6.03 -17.72
CA PRO A 85 6.61 -6.78 -16.74
C PRO A 85 7.41 -7.33 -15.56
N THR A 86 8.74 -7.27 -15.63
CA THR A 86 9.64 -7.64 -14.54
C THR A 86 10.00 -6.49 -13.60
N LEU A 87 9.69 -5.23 -13.98
CA LEU A 87 9.94 -4.05 -13.15
C LEU A 87 8.77 -3.83 -12.18
N VAL A 88 9.01 -3.94 -10.88
CA VAL A 88 8.02 -3.58 -9.85
C VAL A 88 8.06 -2.09 -9.58
N VAL A 89 6.93 -1.41 -9.83
CA VAL A 89 6.77 0.04 -9.64
C VAL A 89 5.77 0.40 -8.55
N GLY A 90 5.03 -0.57 -8.04
CA GLY A 90 4.10 -0.40 -6.93
C GLY A 90 3.76 -1.73 -6.29
N MET A 91 3.25 -1.68 -5.05
CA MET A 91 2.84 -2.86 -4.29
C MET A 91 1.77 -2.53 -3.28
N VAL A 92 0.99 -3.54 -2.89
CA VAL A 92 0.06 -3.51 -1.76
C VAL A 92 -0.21 -4.93 -1.28
N GLY A 93 -0.29 -5.13 0.04
CA GLY A 93 -0.73 -6.37 0.68
C GLY A 93 -2.08 -6.21 1.35
N LEU A 94 -2.85 -7.28 1.40
CA LEU A 94 -4.05 -7.43 2.22
C LEU A 94 -3.90 -8.68 3.08
N GLU A 95 -3.74 -8.48 4.38
CA GLU A 95 -3.68 -9.56 5.36
C GLU A 95 -5.11 -9.89 5.80
N ALA A 96 -5.50 -11.17 5.71
CA ALA A 96 -6.79 -11.63 6.19
C ALA A 96 -6.88 -11.51 7.72
N LYS A 97 -7.98 -10.93 8.21
CA LYS A 97 -8.25 -10.73 9.63
C LYS A 97 -9.55 -11.44 10.04
N PRO A 98 -9.75 -11.70 11.33
CA PRO A 98 -11.03 -12.22 11.82
C PRO A 98 -12.22 -11.34 11.39
N ASN A 99 -13.44 -11.90 11.48
CA ASN A 99 -14.70 -11.19 11.20
C ASN A 99 -14.86 -10.70 9.75
N ASN A 100 -14.25 -11.39 8.77
CA ASN A 100 -14.26 -11.00 7.35
C ASN A 100 -13.73 -9.57 7.15
N GLU A 101 -12.67 -9.23 7.81
CA GLU A 101 -11.93 -7.97 7.66
C GLU A 101 -10.59 -8.21 6.96
N GLY A 102 -10.05 -7.17 6.36
CA GLY A 102 -8.71 -7.18 5.81
C GLY A 102 -7.87 -6.00 6.30
N GLU A 103 -6.62 -6.23 6.65
CA GLU A 103 -5.66 -5.19 6.93
C GLU A 103 -4.84 -4.88 5.68
N LEU A 104 -5.00 -3.66 5.14
CA LEU A 104 -4.19 -3.17 4.06
C LEU A 104 -2.80 -2.81 4.59
N ARG A 105 -1.77 -3.40 3.99
CA ARG A 105 -0.38 -3.21 4.40
C ARG A 105 0.53 -2.96 3.19
N ARG A 106 1.70 -2.43 3.44
CA ARG A 106 2.81 -2.33 2.47
C ARG A 106 2.49 -1.53 1.20
N MET A 107 1.48 -0.63 1.24
CA MET A 107 1.21 0.24 0.09
C MET A 107 2.42 1.11 -0.21
N SER A 108 2.97 0.96 -1.40
CA SER A 108 4.06 1.80 -1.88
C SER A 108 4.03 1.94 -3.40
N VAL A 109 4.45 3.11 -3.90
CA VAL A 109 4.65 3.38 -5.32
C VAL A 109 6.00 4.05 -5.51
N LYS A 110 6.80 3.53 -6.42
CA LYS A 110 8.13 4.04 -6.78
C LYS A 110 8.06 5.53 -7.08
N CYS A 111 8.97 6.32 -6.52
CA CYS A 111 8.91 7.79 -6.60
C CYS A 111 8.83 8.30 -8.05
N THR A 112 9.55 7.67 -8.97
CA THR A 112 9.54 7.98 -10.40
C THR A 112 8.23 7.67 -11.12
N HIS A 113 7.35 6.87 -10.50
CA HIS A 113 6.07 6.42 -11.05
C HIS A 113 4.86 6.94 -10.26
N ARG A 114 5.06 7.88 -9.35
CA ARG A 114 3.96 8.53 -8.61
C ARG A 114 3.20 9.48 -9.51
N ARG A 115 1.92 9.77 -9.13
CA ARG A 115 0.99 10.67 -9.83
C ARG A 115 0.46 10.15 -11.17
N TYR A 116 0.75 8.90 -11.53
CA TYR A 116 0.19 8.20 -12.70
C TYR A 116 -0.99 7.27 -12.37
N GLY A 117 -1.63 7.46 -11.21
CA GLY A 117 -2.80 6.67 -10.82
C GLY A 117 -2.51 5.27 -10.26
N ILE A 118 -1.24 4.84 -10.19
CA ILE A 118 -0.84 3.47 -9.76
C ILE A 118 -1.38 3.14 -8.37
N GLY A 119 -1.29 4.05 -7.40
CA GLY A 119 -1.83 3.82 -6.06
C GLY A 119 -3.34 3.57 -6.07
N ARG A 120 -4.11 4.33 -6.87
CA ARG A 120 -5.55 4.11 -7.02
C ARG A 120 -5.87 2.79 -7.70
N LEU A 121 -5.07 2.38 -8.69
CA LEU A 121 -5.22 1.10 -9.37
C LEU A 121 -4.97 -0.07 -8.39
N LEU A 122 -3.93 0.02 -7.55
CA LEU A 122 -3.64 -0.97 -6.50
C LEU A 122 -4.80 -1.07 -5.49
N ILE A 123 -5.32 0.08 -5.00
CA ILE A 123 -6.48 0.11 -4.10
C ILE A 123 -7.70 -0.52 -4.75
N SER A 124 -8.03 -0.13 -5.99
CA SER A 124 -9.19 -0.67 -6.71
C SER A 124 -9.09 -2.19 -6.93
N THR A 125 -7.88 -2.69 -7.25
CA THR A 125 -7.64 -4.13 -7.39
C THR A 125 -7.85 -4.87 -6.07
N LEU A 126 -7.30 -4.33 -4.99
CA LEU A 126 -7.43 -4.90 -3.65
C LEU A 126 -8.89 -4.88 -3.17
N GLU A 127 -9.62 -3.78 -3.37
CA GLU A 127 -11.02 -3.65 -3.00
C GLU A 127 -11.93 -4.59 -3.80
N GLY A 128 -11.70 -4.69 -5.12
CA GLY A 128 -12.43 -5.64 -5.96
C GLY A 128 -12.23 -7.09 -5.50
N TRP A 129 -10.99 -7.48 -5.24
CA TRP A 129 -10.66 -8.79 -4.71
C TRP A 129 -11.30 -9.06 -3.33
N ALA A 130 -11.29 -8.07 -2.44
CA ALA A 130 -11.90 -8.16 -1.13
C ALA A 130 -13.44 -8.29 -1.20
N ALA A 131 -14.09 -7.54 -2.11
CA ALA A 131 -15.53 -7.62 -2.33
C ALA A 131 -15.95 -9.00 -2.87
N GLU A 132 -15.20 -9.58 -3.83
CA GLU A 132 -15.44 -10.95 -4.33
C GLU A 132 -15.38 -12.00 -3.22
N ARG A 133 -14.59 -11.76 -2.18
CA ARG A 133 -14.45 -12.64 -1.00
C ARG A 133 -15.33 -12.25 0.17
N ARG A 134 -16.22 -11.28 -0.03
CA ARG A 134 -17.18 -10.80 0.98
C ARG A 134 -16.52 -10.28 2.26
N LEU A 135 -15.35 -9.65 2.14
CA LEU A 135 -14.79 -8.87 3.23
C LEU A 135 -15.64 -7.63 3.40
N HIS A 136 -16.17 -7.39 4.59
CA HIS A 136 -17.05 -6.25 4.81
C HIS A 136 -16.30 -4.96 5.13
N LYS A 137 -15.04 -5.07 5.55
CA LYS A 137 -14.22 -3.91 5.94
C LYS A 137 -12.75 -4.10 5.60
N ILE A 138 -12.14 -3.05 5.12
CA ILE A 138 -10.68 -2.92 4.98
C ILE A 138 -10.24 -1.81 5.93
N TRP A 139 -9.17 -2.07 6.67
CA TRP A 139 -8.56 -1.07 7.53
C TRP A 139 -7.04 -1.09 7.41
N LEU A 140 -6.42 -0.02 7.86
CA LEU A 140 -4.97 0.13 7.92
C LEU A 140 -4.59 1.04 9.09
N THR A 141 -3.31 1.03 9.46
CA THR A 141 -2.73 2.05 10.31
C THR A 141 -1.60 2.75 9.58
N THR A 142 -1.47 4.06 9.81
CA THR A 142 -0.37 4.87 9.27
C THR A 142 0.13 5.83 10.34
N GLY A 143 1.41 6.22 10.29
CA GLY A 143 1.96 7.18 11.24
C GLY A 143 1.21 8.51 11.19
N GLY A 144 0.93 9.12 12.34
CA GLY A 144 0.21 10.40 12.43
C GLY A 144 0.87 11.53 11.63
N VAL A 145 2.18 11.47 11.47
CA VAL A 145 2.98 12.45 10.69
C VAL A 145 2.96 12.21 9.17
N MET A 146 2.30 11.15 8.71
CA MET A 146 2.29 10.76 7.29
C MET A 146 1.14 11.41 6.52
N ASP A 147 1.08 12.74 6.50
CA ASP A 147 -0.01 13.53 5.92
C ASP A 147 -0.35 13.15 4.47
N LYS A 148 0.65 12.87 3.64
CA LYS A 148 0.44 12.48 2.23
C LYS A 148 -0.27 11.12 2.10
N ALA A 149 0.06 10.15 2.96
CA ALA A 149 -0.61 8.86 2.98
C ALA A 149 -2.05 9.00 3.47
N ARG A 150 -2.28 9.76 4.55
CA ARG A 150 -3.62 10.05 5.08
C ARG A 150 -4.51 10.71 4.02
N ALA A 151 -4.02 11.77 3.38
CA ALA A 151 -4.75 12.44 2.29
C ALA A 151 -5.04 11.51 1.11
N PHE A 152 -4.11 10.60 0.76
CA PHE A 152 -4.32 9.62 -0.29
C PHE A 152 -5.47 8.67 0.06
N TYR A 153 -5.49 8.08 1.25
CA TYR A 153 -6.56 7.17 1.67
C TYR A 153 -7.91 7.87 1.75
N THR A 154 -7.98 9.08 2.32
CA THR A 154 -9.20 9.88 2.33
C THR A 154 -9.72 10.11 0.90
N SER A 155 -8.83 10.40 -0.06
CA SER A 155 -9.20 10.60 -1.46
C SER A 155 -9.67 9.33 -2.19
N THR A 156 -9.49 8.15 -1.58
CA THR A 156 -9.98 6.84 -2.07
C THR A 156 -11.17 6.32 -1.29
N GLY A 157 -11.77 7.15 -0.43
CA GLY A 157 -13.01 6.84 0.29
C GLY A 157 -12.82 6.14 1.63
N TYR A 158 -11.61 6.16 2.17
CA TYR A 158 -11.35 5.72 3.54
C TYR A 158 -11.57 6.88 4.53
N THR A 159 -11.91 6.53 5.76
CA THR A 159 -12.16 7.48 6.85
C THR A 159 -11.21 7.19 8.02
N GLU A 160 -10.64 8.25 8.61
CA GLU A 160 -9.89 8.14 9.86
C GLU A 160 -10.86 7.89 11.01
N THR A 161 -10.63 6.85 11.79
CA THR A 161 -11.57 6.41 12.84
C THR A 161 -10.99 6.47 14.24
N GLU A 162 -9.68 6.33 14.38
CA GLU A 162 -9.03 6.25 15.70
C GLU A 162 -7.61 6.80 15.66
N VAL A 163 -7.21 7.49 16.72
CA VAL A 163 -5.81 7.85 17.00
C VAL A 163 -5.30 6.93 18.09
N ILE A 164 -4.27 6.17 17.79
CA ILE A 164 -3.68 5.17 18.70
C ILE A 164 -2.30 5.67 19.12
N VAL A 165 -2.16 6.06 20.38
CA VAL A 165 -0.86 6.45 20.96
C VAL A 165 -0.08 5.17 21.24
N ILE A 166 1.02 4.97 20.50
CA ILE A 166 1.92 3.83 20.66
C ILE A 166 2.92 4.10 21.79
N ARG A 167 3.29 5.37 21.98
CA ARG A 167 4.23 5.79 23.03
C ARG A 167 4.06 7.28 23.33
N GLU A 168 4.18 7.63 24.61
CA GLU A 168 4.08 9.01 25.11
C GLU A 168 5.40 9.78 24.94
N GLU A 169 6.55 9.17 25.33
CA GLU A 169 7.86 9.81 25.30
C GLU A 169 8.93 8.98 24.57
N PRO A 170 9.52 9.46 23.48
CA PRO A 170 9.01 10.56 22.65
C PRO A 170 7.70 10.18 21.99
N HIS A 171 6.79 11.15 21.83
CA HIS A 171 5.43 10.90 21.33
C HIS A 171 5.43 10.23 19.95
N PHE A 172 4.68 9.14 19.85
CA PHE A 172 4.45 8.43 18.60
C PHE A 172 3.04 7.86 18.57
N GLU A 173 2.30 8.26 17.56
CA GLU A 173 0.94 7.80 17.31
C GLU A 173 0.77 7.26 15.90
N VAL A 174 -0.21 6.39 15.73
CA VAL A 174 -0.70 5.94 14.42
C VAL A 174 -2.19 6.27 14.31
N ILE A 175 -2.61 6.51 13.09
CA ILE A 175 -4.01 6.76 12.75
C ILE A 175 -4.58 5.49 12.13
N LYS A 176 -5.67 5.00 12.68
CA LYS A 176 -6.46 3.92 12.08
C LYS A 176 -7.40 4.52 11.05
N ILE A 177 -7.41 3.93 9.88
CA ILE A 177 -8.15 4.38 8.71
C ILE A 177 -8.93 3.20 8.17
N GLU A 178 -10.23 3.36 7.91
CA GLU A 178 -11.13 2.26 7.56
C GLU A 178 -12.03 2.60 6.38
N LYS A 179 -12.44 1.56 5.66
CA LYS A 179 -13.49 1.60 4.63
C LYS A 179 -14.38 0.37 4.74
N VAL A 180 -15.68 0.62 4.92
CA VAL A 180 -16.70 -0.42 4.81
C VAL A 180 -16.97 -0.66 3.33
N LEU A 181 -16.95 -1.92 2.91
CA LEU A 181 -17.25 -2.33 1.54
C LEU A 181 -18.76 -2.57 1.43
N ALA A 182 -19.40 -1.91 0.46
CA ALA A 182 -20.77 -2.21 0.10
C ALA A 182 -20.78 -3.45 -0.81
N PHE A 183 -21.60 -4.43 -0.47
CA PHE A 183 -21.91 -5.53 -1.38
C PHE A 183 -23.08 -5.12 -2.28
N ALA A 184 -22.90 -5.27 -3.57
CA ALA A 184 -23.99 -5.14 -4.53
C ALA A 184 -24.90 -6.37 -4.47
#